data_0de7208ed4eb8b450e3c284d7b70218e
#
_entry.id   0de7208ed4eb8b450e3c284d7b70218e
#
_cell.length_a   1.000
_cell.length_b   1.000
_cell.length_c   1.000
_cell.angle_alpha   90.00
_cell.angle_beta   90.00
_cell.angle_gamma   90.00
#
_symmetry.space_group_name_H-M   'P 1'
#
loop_
_entity.id
_entity.type
_entity.pdbx_description
1 polymer ?
#
loop_
_entity_poly.entity_id
_entity_poly.type
_entity_poly.pdbx_seq_one_letter_code
_entity_poly.pdbx_strand_id
1 'polypeptide(L)'
;GAEDAGDGTELPDGGPLRLCLLGRPNAGKSSLVNAFVGRERMIVSDEAGTTRDSVDVPLERKGRSYVFVDTAGVRRRSRITDTVERFSVNSSLKSTTKAHVTMLVIDATGGLTAQDKRLVELLDERKTPFLIVLNKMDLVPVKARAALKRQFAEELSFCSHVPIMPASARRA
;
A
#
# COMPACT_ATOMS: atom_id res chain seq x y z
N GLY A 1 12.40 -23.52 -14.34
CA GLY A 1 13.19 -22.69 -13.52
C GLY A 1 12.96 -21.24 -13.89
N ALA A 2 12.09 -20.55 -13.15
CA ALA A 2 12.11 -19.12 -13.19
C ALA A 2 13.43 -18.71 -12.53
N GLU A 3 14.38 -18.34 -13.33
CA GLU A 3 15.51 -17.61 -12.82
C GLU A 3 14.95 -16.31 -12.27
N ASP A 4 14.88 -16.27 -10.97
CA ASP A 4 14.75 -15.07 -10.22
C ASP A 4 15.96 -14.22 -10.57
N ALA A 5 15.85 -13.41 -11.59
CA ALA A 5 16.73 -12.30 -11.77
C ALA A 5 16.39 -11.33 -10.65
N GLY A 6 16.70 -11.74 -9.45
CA GLY A 6 16.79 -10.86 -8.31
C GLY A 6 17.92 -9.90 -8.60
N ASP A 7 17.63 -8.87 -9.38
CA ASP A 7 18.31 -7.62 -9.15
C ASP A 7 17.90 -7.18 -7.75
N GLY A 8 18.49 -7.85 -6.80
CA GLY A 8 18.44 -7.44 -5.43
C GLY A 8 19.11 -6.10 -5.36
N THR A 9 18.32 -5.06 -5.48
CA THR A 9 18.73 -3.77 -4.95
C THR A 9 18.92 -4.01 -3.47
N GLU A 10 20.11 -4.48 -3.11
CA GLU A 10 20.48 -4.51 -1.71
C GLU A 10 20.40 -3.07 -1.23
N LEU A 11 19.59 -2.89 -0.20
CA LEU A 11 19.52 -1.59 0.43
C LEU A 11 20.93 -1.22 0.90
N PRO A 12 21.33 0.03 0.76
CA PRO A 12 22.68 0.46 1.10
C PRO A 12 23.15 0.10 2.50
N ASP A 13 22.19 -0.13 3.40
CA ASP A 13 22.46 -0.47 4.81
C ASP A 13 22.22 -1.96 5.13
N GLY A 14 21.79 -2.77 4.16
CA GLY A 14 21.47 -4.17 4.38
C GLY A 14 20.27 -4.40 5.29
N GLY A 15 19.53 -3.35 5.63
CA GLY A 15 18.38 -3.41 6.51
C GLY A 15 17.10 -3.89 5.82
N PRO A 16 15.97 -3.95 6.55
CA PRO A 16 14.69 -4.35 5.99
C PRO A 16 14.19 -3.32 4.97
N LEU A 17 13.47 -3.80 3.96
CA LEU A 17 12.78 -2.93 3.03
C LEU A 17 11.58 -2.29 3.73
N ARG A 18 11.55 -0.98 3.79
CA ARG A 18 10.46 -0.26 4.42
C ARG A 18 9.39 0.09 3.42
N LEU A 19 8.16 -0.29 3.75
CA LEU A 19 6.98 -0.12 2.92
C LEU A 19 5.98 0.79 3.62
N CYS A 20 5.39 1.69 2.87
CA CYS A 20 4.31 2.57 3.33
C CYS A 20 3.04 2.28 2.54
N LEU A 21 1.90 2.25 3.24
CA LEU A 21 0.59 2.13 2.60
C LEU A 21 -0.08 3.49 2.55
N LEU A 22 -0.50 3.86 1.36
CA LEU A 22 -1.20 5.10 1.08
C LEU A 22 -2.48 4.80 0.32
N GLY A 23 -3.47 5.65 0.44
CA GLY A 23 -4.74 5.50 -0.27
C GLY A 23 -5.88 6.14 0.50
N ARG A 24 -7.03 6.27 -0.16
CA ARG A 24 -8.23 6.82 0.46
C ARG A 24 -8.72 5.95 1.62
N PRO A 25 -9.49 6.51 2.56
CA PRO A 25 -10.23 5.71 3.53
C PRO A 25 -11.05 4.62 2.82
N ASN A 26 -11.17 3.46 3.43
CA ASN A 26 -11.89 2.29 2.91
C ASN A 26 -11.31 1.63 1.65
N ALA A 27 -10.12 2.00 1.22
CA ALA A 27 -9.44 1.28 0.14
C ALA A 27 -8.98 -0.11 0.54
N GLY A 28 -8.95 -0.40 1.84
CA GLY A 28 -8.58 -1.72 2.36
C GLY A 28 -7.14 -1.81 2.86
N LYS A 29 -6.50 -0.70 3.17
CA LYS A 29 -5.11 -0.67 3.67
C LYS A 29 -4.93 -1.50 4.93
N SER A 30 -5.79 -1.32 5.93
CA SER A 30 -5.73 -2.08 7.18
C SER A 30 -5.94 -3.57 6.96
N SER A 31 -6.86 -3.93 6.07
CA SER A 31 -7.11 -5.33 5.71
C SER A 31 -5.91 -5.97 5.02
N LEU A 32 -5.22 -5.21 4.16
CA LEU A 32 -3.98 -5.68 3.52
C LEU A 32 -2.87 -5.92 4.55
N VAL A 33 -2.64 -4.97 5.44
CA VAL A 33 -1.66 -5.15 6.52
C VAL A 33 -2.00 -6.38 7.35
N ASN A 34 -3.25 -6.52 7.76
CA ASN A 34 -3.69 -7.67 8.54
C ASN A 34 -3.53 -9.00 7.79
N ALA A 35 -3.77 -9.01 6.49
CA ALA A 35 -3.58 -10.19 5.67
C ALA A 35 -2.11 -10.60 5.56
N PHE A 36 -1.23 -9.65 5.36
CA PHE A 36 0.22 -9.91 5.35
C PHE A 36 0.71 -10.41 6.70
N VAL A 37 0.20 -9.81 7.75
CA VAL A 37 0.59 -10.07 9.12
C VAL A 37 -0.02 -11.37 9.66
N GLY A 38 -1.26 -11.66 9.31
CA GLY A 38 -1.96 -12.85 9.80
C GLY A 38 -1.37 -14.17 9.30
N ARG A 39 -0.58 -14.14 8.25
CA ARG A 39 0.14 -15.31 7.73
C ARG A 39 1.50 -15.49 8.33
N GLU A 40 2.15 -14.39 8.62
CA GLU A 40 3.43 -14.34 9.26
C GLU A 40 3.17 -13.86 10.68
N ARG A 41 3.53 -14.63 11.68
CA ARG A 41 3.31 -14.25 13.07
C ARG A 41 3.93 -12.88 13.34
N MET A 42 3.08 -11.89 13.49
CA MET A 42 3.51 -10.67 14.12
C MET A 42 3.76 -10.89 15.59
N ILE A 43 4.92 -10.49 15.98
CA ILE A 43 5.11 -10.14 17.36
C ILE A 43 4.50 -8.75 17.53
N VAL A 44 3.19 -8.69 17.73
CA VAL A 44 2.58 -7.49 18.26
C VAL A 44 2.99 -7.45 19.71
N SER A 45 3.96 -6.64 20.03
CA SER A 45 4.09 -6.26 21.41
C SER A 45 3.00 -5.22 21.69
N ASP A 46 1.91 -5.69 22.23
CA ASP A 46 0.91 -4.84 22.89
C ASP A 46 1.47 -4.30 24.20
N GLU A 47 2.68 -3.84 24.20
CA GLU A 47 3.19 -3.14 25.37
C GLU A 47 2.48 -1.79 25.45
N ALA A 48 1.62 -1.68 26.45
CA ALA A 48 1.06 -0.43 26.88
C ALA A 48 2.20 0.56 27.14
N GLY A 49 2.33 1.56 26.28
CA GLY A 49 3.40 2.54 26.37
C GLY A 49 4.34 2.58 25.18
N THR A 50 4.21 1.66 24.23
CA THR A 50 4.85 1.83 22.93
C THR A 50 4.20 3.01 22.25
N THR A 51 4.99 3.97 22.12
CA THR A 51 4.82 5.31 21.63
C THR A 51 3.72 5.50 20.61
N ARG A 52 2.96 6.50 20.87
CA ARG A 52 1.82 7.05 20.16
C ARG A 52 2.11 7.40 18.69
N ASP A 53 3.36 7.34 18.19
CA ASP A 53 3.72 8.10 17.01
C ASP A 53 4.02 7.27 15.78
N SER A 54 4.36 6.03 15.87
CA SER A 54 4.48 5.15 14.70
C SER A 54 4.63 3.72 15.15
N VAL A 55 3.67 2.90 14.80
CA VAL A 55 3.84 1.47 14.92
C VAL A 55 4.38 0.97 13.59
N ASP A 56 5.63 0.55 13.62
CA ASP A 56 6.24 -0.14 12.50
C ASP A 56 6.02 -1.63 12.69
N VAL A 57 5.61 -2.30 11.64
CA VAL A 57 5.28 -3.73 11.68
C VAL A 57 6.33 -4.51 10.89
N PRO A 58 7.23 -5.23 11.57
CA PRO A 58 8.20 -6.05 10.87
C PRO A 58 7.54 -7.32 10.31
N LEU A 59 8.00 -7.72 9.15
CA LEU A 59 7.53 -8.90 8.45
C LEU A 59 8.73 -9.58 7.79
N GLU A 60 8.78 -10.90 7.88
CA GLU A 60 9.77 -11.69 7.17
C GLU A 60 9.06 -12.64 6.19
N ARG A 61 9.47 -12.64 4.94
CA ARG A 61 8.90 -13.49 3.91
C ARG A 61 9.98 -13.94 2.94
N LYS A 62 10.05 -15.25 2.70
CA LYS A 62 11.01 -15.87 1.78
C LYS A 62 12.45 -15.43 2.04
N GLY A 63 12.83 -15.33 3.31
CA GLY A 63 14.19 -14.96 3.70
C GLY A 63 14.50 -13.46 3.59
N ARG A 64 13.53 -12.63 3.24
CA ARG A 64 13.67 -11.17 3.19
C ARG A 64 12.90 -10.50 4.29
N SER A 65 13.49 -9.46 4.85
CA SER A 65 12.87 -8.66 5.91
C SER A 65 12.23 -7.42 5.33
N TYR A 66 11.01 -7.16 5.77
CA TYR A 66 10.21 -5.99 5.39
C TYR A 66 9.70 -5.32 6.65
N VAL A 67 9.42 -4.05 6.55
CA VAL A 67 8.76 -3.30 7.62
C VAL A 67 7.68 -2.42 7.02
N PHE A 68 6.45 -2.58 7.48
CA PHE A 68 5.39 -1.62 7.20
C PHE A 68 5.52 -0.46 8.18
N VAL A 69 5.83 0.72 7.67
CA VAL A 69 6.00 1.91 8.48
C VAL A 69 4.68 2.64 8.70
N ASP A 70 4.54 3.29 9.84
CA ASP A 70 3.38 4.13 10.21
C ASP A 70 2.03 3.41 10.12
N THR A 71 1.96 2.17 10.55
CA THR A 71 0.69 1.41 10.54
C THR A 71 -0.35 1.97 11.49
N ALA A 72 0.06 2.67 12.54
CA ALA A 72 -0.86 3.39 13.43
C ALA A 72 -1.64 4.46 12.67
N GLY A 73 -0.99 5.19 11.77
CA GLY A 73 -1.64 6.15 10.89
C GLY A 73 -2.65 5.49 9.95
N VAL A 74 -2.34 4.33 9.42
CA VAL A 74 -3.27 3.54 8.59
C VAL A 74 -4.50 3.14 9.39
N ARG A 75 -4.34 2.67 10.62
CA ARG A 75 -5.45 2.29 11.49
C ARG A 75 -6.32 3.47 11.89
N ARG A 76 -5.73 4.60 12.21
CA ARG A 76 -6.49 5.82 12.53
C ARG A 76 -7.33 6.28 11.36
N ARG A 77 -6.75 6.32 10.16
CA ARG A 77 -7.45 6.74 8.95
C ARG A 77 -8.56 5.78 8.55
N SER A 78 -8.41 4.48 8.82
CA SER A 78 -9.46 3.50 8.53
C SER A 78 -10.63 3.54 9.51
N ARG A 79 -10.45 4.09 10.70
CA ARG A 79 -11.52 4.28 11.71
C ARG A 79 -12.34 5.55 11.47
N ILE A 80 -11.83 6.47 10.68
CA ILE A 80 -12.55 7.67 10.27
C ILE A 80 -13.54 7.24 9.18
N THR A 81 -14.67 6.72 9.61
CA THR A 81 -15.65 6.15 8.69
C THR A 81 -16.67 7.14 8.17
N ASP A 82 -16.83 8.29 8.80
CA ASP A 82 -17.89 9.20 8.37
C ASP A 82 -17.53 10.65 8.56
N THR A 83 -17.70 11.33 7.47
CA THR A 83 -18.29 12.63 7.28
C THR A 83 -17.50 13.82 7.64
N VAL A 84 -16.44 14.09 7.99
CA VAL A 84 -15.97 15.50 8.15
C VAL A 84 -14.49 15.64 8.36
N GLU A 85 -13.83 14.61 8.72
CA GLU A 85 -12.40 14.73 8.77
C GLU A 85 -11.82 14.50 7.39
N ARG A 86 -11.45 15.61 6.80
CA ARG A 86 -10.77 15.63 5.52
C ARG A 86 -9.56 14.72 5.56
N PHE A 87 -9.58 13.71 4.72
CA PHE A 87 -8.38 12.96 4.40
C PHE A 87 -7.24 13.95 4.14
N SER A 88 -6.32 14.05 5.08
CA SER A 88 -5.18 14.94 4.92
C SER A 88 -4.14 14.31 4.03
N VAL A 89 -4.12 14.71 2.77
CA VAL A 89 -3.12 14.30 1.80
C VAL A 89 -1.71 14.59 2.32
N ASN A 90 -1.51 15.75 2.91
CA ASN A 90 -0.21 16.15 3.45
C ASN A 90 0.27 15.22 4.57
N SER A 91 -0.64 14.84 5.48
CA SER A 91 -0.32 13.90 6.55
C SER A 91 0.05 12.52 6.00
N SER A 92 -0.69 12.06 5.00
CA SER A 92 -0.42 10.78 4.34
C SER A 92 0.92 10.79 3.61
N LEU A 93 1.26 11.88 2.95
CA LEU A 93 2.51 12.00 2.22
C LEU A 93 3.74 12.05 3.13
N LYS A 94 3.58 12.48 4.38
CA LYS A 94 4.69 12.43 5.35
C LYS A 94 5.18 11.02 5.62
N SER A 95 4.29 10.05 5.64
CA SER A 95 4.66 8.66 5.86
C SER A 95 5.51 8.09 4.73
N THR A 96 5.36 8.61 3.51
CA THR A 96 6.15 8.16 2.36
C THR A 96 7.63 8.46 2.50
N THR A 97 7.99 9.50 3.26
CA THR A 97 9.39 9.87 3.47
C THR A 97 10.15 8.88 4.33
N LYS A 98 9.43 8.07 5.10
CA LYS A 98 10.00 7.04 5.98
C LYS A 98 10.16 5.69 5.30
N ALA A 99 9.65 5.54 4.10
CA ALA A 99 9.62 4.28 3.37
C ALA A 99 10.54 4.30 2.16
N HIS A 100 11.02 3.13 1.77
CA HIS A 100 11.74 2.95 0.51
C HIS A 100 10.79 2.88 -0.67
N VAL A 101 9.63 2.26 -0.48
CA VAL A 101 8.59 2.11 -1.50
C VAL A 101 7.23 2.37 -0.88
N THR A 102 6.41 3.11 -1.59
CA THR A 102 5.01 3.35 -1.21
C THR A 102 4.09 2.46 -2.03
N MET A 103 3.16 1.80 -1.36
CA MET A 103 2.08 1.04 -1.99
C MET A 103 0.81 1.89 -1.96
N LEU A 104 0.43 2.43 -3.11
CA LEU A 104 -0.82 3.17 -3.25
C LEU A 104 -1.96 2.18 -3.47
N VAL A 105 -2.82 2.05 -2.47
CA VAL A 105 -3.93 1.11 -2.48
C VAL A 105 -5.18 1.78 -3.04
N ILE A 106 -5.74 1.21 -4.09
CA ILE A 106 -6.95 1.69 -4.75
C ILE A 106 -8.01 0.59 -4.71
N ASP A 107 -9.22 0.95 -4.35
CA ASP A 107 -10.36 0.04 -4.40
C ASP A 107 -10.76 -0.21 -5.86
N ALA A 108 -10.55 -1.44 -6.33
CA ALA A 108 -10.86 -1.80 -7.71
C ALA A 108 -12.35 -1.74 -8.03
N THR A 109 -13.21 -1.89 -7.03
CA THR A 109 -14.67 -1.91 -7.23
C THR A 109 -15.27 -0.53 -7.43
N GLY A 110 -14.63 0.50 -6.88
CA GLY A 110 -15.10 1.87 -6.95
C GLY A 110 -14.63 2.66 -8.17
N GLY A 111 -13.77 2.08 -8.99
CA GLY A 111 -13.14 2.80 -10.09
C GLY A 111 -12.10 3.81 -9.61
N LEU A 112 -11.43 4.45 -10.54
CA LEU A 112 -10.43 5.46 -10.25
C LEU A 112 -11.11 6.81 -9.99
N THR A 113 -10.93 7.34 -8.78
CA THR A 113 -11.50 8.64 -8.40
C THR A 113 -10.52 9.77 -8.68
N ALA A 114 -11.01 11.01 -8.69
CA ALA A 114 -10.16 12.18 -8.81
C ALA A 114 -9.13 12.26 -7.67
N GLN A 115 -9.50 11.82 -6.48
CA GLN A 115 -8.59 11.79 -5.33
C GLN A 115 -7.48 10.76 -5.51
N ASP A 116 -7.80 9.60 -6.08
CA ASP A 116 -6.79 8.58 -6.40
C ASP A 116 -5.80 9.13 -7.44
N LYS A 117 -6.29 9.77 -8.50
CA LYS A 117 -5.44 10.40 -9.52
C LYS A 117 -4.53 11.46 -8.91
N ARG A 118 -5.08 12.26 -8.01
CA ARG A 118 -4.30 13.31 -7.34
C ARG A 118 -3.16 12.73 -6.51
N LEU A 119 -3.40 11.62 -5.83
CA LEU A 119 -2.34 10.93 -5.09
C LEU A 119 -1.25 10.40 -6.02
N VAL A 120 -1.62 9.82 -7.15
CA VAL A 120 -0.65 9.36 -8.15
C VAL A 120 0.20 10.53 -8.66
N GLU A 121 -0.44 11.65 -9.00
CA GLU A 121 0.27 12.85 -9.47
C GLU A 121 1.26 13.35 -8.43
N LEU A 122 0.85 13.43 -7.18
CA LEU A 122 1.71 13.91 -6.10
C LEU A 122 2.90 13.00 -5.84
N LEU A 123 2.70 11.70 -5.88
CA LEU A 123 3.80 10.74 -5.72
C LEU A 123 4.78 10.83 -6.89
N ASP A 124 4.27 11.00 -8.09
CA ASP A 124 5.10 11.16 -9.28
C ASP A 124 5.90 12.47 -9.26
N GLU A 125 5.26 13.58 -8.92
CA GLU A 125 5.90 14.88 -8.78
C GLU A 125 7.03 14.86 -7.74
N ARG A 126 6.83 14.15 -6.64
CA ARG A 126 7.82 13.99 -5.57
C ARG A 126 8.92 12.99 -5.91
N LYS A 127 8.81 12.30 -7.03
CA LYS A 127 9.71 11.22 -7.42
C LYS A 127 9.84 10.13 -6.34
N THR A 128 8.77 9.92 -5.60
CA THR A 128 8.67 8.85 -4.62
C THR A 128 8.57 7.51 -5.33
N PRO A 129 9.41 6.52 -5.04
CA PRO A 129 9.21 5.17 -5.57
C PRO A 129 7.89 4.61 -5.08
N PHE A 130 7.00 4.23 -5.99
CA PHE A 130 5.70 3.68 -5.61
C PHE A 130 5.18 2.68 -6.64
N LEU A 131 4.26 1.86 -6.19
CA LEU A 131 3.47 0.97 -7.02
C LEU A 131 1.99 1.12 -6.66
N ILE A 132 1.12 0.73 -7.56
CA ILE A 132 -0.32 0.78 -7.36
C ILE A 132 -0.83 -0.63 -7.08
N VAL A 133 -1.60 -0.77 -6.01
CA VAL A 133 -2.26 -2.02 -5.65
C VAL A 133 -3.75 -1.86 -5.89
N LEU A 134 -4.29 -2.60 -6.86
CA LEU A 134 -5.74 -2.70 -7.07
C LEU A 134 -6.29 -3.73 -6.11
N ASN A 135 -6.85 -3.27 -5.02
CA ASN A 135 -7.36 -4.13 -3.95
C ASN A 135 -8.82 -4.50 -4.18
N LYS A 136 -9.28 -5.51 -3.48
CA LYS A 136 -10.65 -6.05 -3.57
C LYS A 136 -10.97 -6.69 -4.92
N MET A 137 -9.95 -7.22 -5.58
CA MET A 137 -10.13 -7.91 -6.86
C MET A 137 -11.01 -9.15 -6.77
N ASP A 138 -11.14 -9.75 -5.59
CA ASP A 138 -12.08 -10.84 -5.33
C ASP A 138 -13.54 -10.45 -5.57
N LEU A 139 -13.86 -9.15 -5.42
CA LEU A 139 -15.19 -8.61 -5.66
C LEU A 139 -15.44 -8.23 -7.12
N VAL A 140 -14.42 -8.26 -7.95
CA VAL A 140 -14.53 -8.00 -9.39
C VAL A 140 -14.75 -9.33 -10.12
N PRO A 141 -15.81 -9.45 -10.94
CA PRO A 141 -16.03 -10.66 -11.73
C PRO A 141 -14.80 -11.01 -12.57
N VAL A 142 -14.46 -12.29 -12.62
CA VAL A 142 -13.27 -12.77 -13.33
C VAL A 142 -13.22 -12.26 -14.78
N LYS A 143 -14.38 -12.26 -15.44
CA LYS A 143 -14.52 -11.79 -16.82
C LYS A 143 -14.19 -10.31 -17.00
N ALA A 144 -14.38 -9.51 -15.96
CA ALA A 144 -14.18 -8.06 -16.01
C ALA A 144 -12.77 -7.62 -15.60
N ARG A 145 -11.97 -8.51 -15.01
CA ARG A 145 -10.67 -8.11 -14.42
C ARG A 145 -9.68 -7.58 -15.43
N ALA A 146 -9.57 -8.21 -16.59
CA ALA A 146 -8.65 -7.78 -17.64
C ALA A 146 -9.03 -6.40 -18.21
N ALA A 147 -10.31 -6.19 -18.45
CA ALA A 147 -10.82 -4.90 -18.93
C ALA A 147 -10.63 -3.79 -17.91
N LEU A 148 -10.87 -4.09 -16.64
CA LEU A 148 -10.67 -3.15 -15.53
C LEU A 148 -9.21 -2.73 -15.41
N LYS A 149 -8.30 -3.68 -15.47
CA LYS A 149 -6.87 -3.41 -15.41
C LYS A 149 -6.41 -2.52 -16.58
N ARG A 150 -6.91 -2.78 -17.79
CA ARG A 150 -6.64 -1.93 -18.95
C ARG A 150 -7.19 -0.52 -18.75
N GLN A 151 -8.40 -0.39 -18.24
CA GLN A 151 -9.02 0.90 -17.97
C GLN A 151 -8.18 1.72 -16.99
N PHE A 152 -7.72 1.12 -15.89
CA PHE A 152 -6.84 1.81 -14.95
C PHE A 152 -5.53 2.23 -15.61
N ALA A 153 -4.94 1.36 -16.43
CA ALA A 153 -3.69 1.68 -17.13
C ALA A 153 -3.88 2.85 -18.12
N GLU A 154 -5.00 2.91 -18.82
CA GLU A 154 -5.33 4.00 -19.73
C GLU A 154 -5.55 5.32 -18.99
N GLU A 155 -6.32 5.30 -17.91
CA GLU A 155 -6.59 6.49 -17.10
C GLU A 155 -5.34 7.01 -16.40
N LEU A 156 -4.36 6.14 -16.13
CA LEU A 156 -3.08 6.48 -15.53
C LEU A 156 -1.93 6.52 -16.54
N SER A 157 -2.23 6.74 -17.81
CA SER A 157 -1.23 6.77 -18.88
C SER A 157 -0.17 7.87 -18.69
N PHE A 158 -0.49 8.92 -17.96
CA PHE A 158 0.48 9.97 -17.57
C PHE A 158 1.55 9.45 -16.62
N CYS A 159 1.37 8.28 -16.04
CA CYS A 159 2.30 7.64 -15.11
C CYS A 159 2.48 6.15 -15.45
N SER A 160 2.72 5.87 -16.73
CA SER A 160 2.73 4.51 -17.29
C SER A 160 3.87 3.63 -16.78
N HIS A 161 4.91 4.24 -16.24
CA HIS A 161 6.07 3.52 -15.68
C HIS A 161 5.78 2.86 -14.32
N VAL A 162 4.67 3.20 -13.68
CA VAL A 162 4.31 2.69 -12.36
C VAL A 162 3.63 1.34 -12.49
N PRO A 163 4.12 0.30 -11.78
CA PRO A 163 3.46 -1.01 -11.78
C PRO A 163 2.06 -0.95 -11.16
N ILE A 164 1.13 -1.66 -11.76
CA ILE A 164 -0.23 -1.87 -11.23
C ILE A 164 -0.41 -3.34 -10.92
N MET A 165 -0.62 -3.67 -9.66
CA MET A 165 -0.70 -5.04 -9.19
C MET A 165 -2.09 -5.35 -8.62
N PRO A 166 -2.76 -6.41 -9.09
CA PRO A 166 -4.01 -6.83 -8.48
C PRO A 166 -3.76 -7.48 -7.12
N ALA A 167 -4.67 -7.25 -6.19
CA ALA A 167 -4.60 -7.84 -4.86
C ALA A 167 -5.99 -8.10 -4.28
N SER A 168 -6.03 -8.98 -3.30
CA SER A 168 -7.21 -9.24 -2.51
C SER A 168 -6.79 -9.61 -1.10
N ALA A 169 -7.16 -8.79 -0.13
CA ALA A 169 -6.86 -9.04 1.27
C ALA A 169 -7.57 -10.29 1.80
N ARG A 170 -8.73 -10.63 1.26
CA ARG A 170 -9.51 -11.78 1.70
C ARG A 170 -8.97 -13.11 1.20
N ARG A 171 -8.21 -13.11 0.11
CA ARG A 171 -7.64 -14.31 -0.52
C ARG A 171 -6.13 -14.36 -0.46
N ALA A 172 -5.58 -13.43 0.25
CA ALA A 172 -4.14 -13.37 0.40
C ALA A 172 -3.57 -14.55 1.20
#